data_db3f187d4ee3a26f1085e667d141f366
#
_entry.id   db3f187d4ee3a26f1085e667d141f366
#
_cell.length_a   1.000
_cell.length_b   1.000
_cell.length_c   1.000
_cell.angle_alpha   90.00
_cell.angle_beta   90.00
_cell.angle_gamma   90.00
#
_symmetry.space_group_name_H-M   'P 1'
#
loop_
_entity.id
_entity.type
_entity.pdbx_description
1 polymer ?
#
loop_
_entity_poly.entity_id
_entity_poly.type
_entity_poly.pdbx_seq_one_letter_code
_entity_poly.pdbx_strand_id
1 'polypeptide(L)'
;EQYLATEYYNLPLLGQLYGGKGELNLETLLGSGAQVVIDVGEPKDTIVEDLDALQEQTGIPFVHVSATIETMGDAYRKLGELLGMEEEAETLATYCDETYAMVKDVAEHVEKANLLYITGDAGLNVIAQGSYHAEIIDLLSNNLAVVDSPSSKGTGNEVDMEQLMLWNPDVILFAPDSVYASVGDDPLWQSLTAIQNGSYYEAPMGPYNWMGFPPSVQRYLGMLWMAKLLYPDAADYDLQAEVTEYFDLFYHCALTGEQYEALMANSIGKQ
;
A
#
# COMPACT_ATOMS: atom_id res chain seq x y z
N GLU A 1 14.35 -3.21 9.30
CA GLU A 1 15.33 -2.80 10.32
C GLU A 1 16.05 -1.50 9.92
N GLN A 2 16.54 -1.37 8.69
CA GLN A 2 17.30 -0.19 8.26
C GLN A 2 16.46 1.10 8.08
N TYR A 3 15.13 1.01 8.05
CA TYR A 3 14.21 2.13 7.81
C TYR A 3 13.31 2.45 9.01
N LEU A 4 13.44 1.75 10.11
CA LEU A 4 12.67 1.95 11.33
C LEU A 4 13.60 2.10 12.53
N ALA A 5 13.24 2.99 13.44
CA ALA A 5 13.95 3.08 14.71
C ALA A 5 13.90 1.73 15.46
N THR A 6 15.02 1.34 16.06
CA THR A 6 15.19 0.02 16.69
C THR A 6 14.14 -0.24 17.78
N GLU A 7 13.71 0.80 18.47
CA GLU A 7 12.68 0.73 19.53
C GLU A 7 11.32 0.29 18.99
N TYR A 8 10.94 0.72 17.79
CA TYR A 8 9.69 0.30 17.15
C TYR A 8 9.82 -1.05 16.46
N TYR A 9 10.96 -1.30 15.81
CA TYR A 9 11.23 -2.56 15.13
C TYR A 9 11.20 -3.77 16.08
N ASN A 10 11.64 -3.58 17.33
CA ASN A 10 11.71 -4.63 18.33
C ASN A 10 10.43 -4.81 19.18
N LEU A 11 9.35 -4.11 18.85
CA LEU A 11 8.08 -4.33 19.53
C LEU A 11 7.57 -5.77 19.32
N PRO A 12 6.94 -6.37 20.33
CA PRO A 12 6.46 -7.74 20.23
C PRO A 12 5.31 -7.84 19.19
N LEU A 13 5.42 -8.83 18.30
CA LEU A 13 4.34 -9.19 17.39
C LEU A 13 3.29 -10.02 18.13
N LEU A 14 2.06 -9.51 18.26
CA LEU A 14 0.98 -10.14 19.00
C LEU A 14 0.04 -10.98 18.11
N GLY A 15 0.25 -10.99 16.80
CA GLY A 15 -0.61 -11.63 15.80
C GLY A 15 -1.41 -10.64 14.98
N GLN A 16 -2.44 -11.12 14.31
CA GLN A 16 -3.28 -10.32 13.41
C GLN A 16 -4.76 -10.53 13.75
N LEU A 17 -5.55 -9.45 13.67
CA LEU A 17 -6.99 -9.51 13.87
C LEU A 17 -7.69 -10.09 12.62
N TYR A 18 -7.28 -9.61 11.43
CA TYR A 18 -7.82 -10.05 10.16
C TYR A 18 -6.70 -10.42 9.17
N GLY A 19 -6.97 -11.41 8.39
CA GLY A 19 -6.12 -11.80 7.25
C GLY A 19 -4.76 -12.33 7.65
N GLY A 20 -3.95 -12.89 6.99
CA GLY A 20 -2.60 -13.29 7.30
C GLY A 20 -2.45 -14.69 7.88
N LYS A 21 -1.24 -15.02 8.29
CA LYS A 21 -0.82 -16.37 8.72
C LYS A 21 -0.75 -16.54 10.25
N GLY A 22 -1.44 -15.71 11.01
CA GLY A 22 -1.41 -15.81 12.47
C GLY A 22 -2.64 -15.15 13.09
N GLU A 23 -3.27 -15.84 14.02
CA GLU A 23 -4.35 -15.30 14.83
C GLU A 23 -3.78 -14.40 15.94
N LEU A 24 -4.57 -13.40 16.36
CA LEU A 24 -4.24 -12.58 17.51
C LEU A 24 -4.11 -13.46 18.76
N ASN A 25 -2.96 -13.43 19.40
CA ASN A 25 -2.74 -14.20 20.63
C ASN A 25 -3.24 -13.42 21.84
N LEU A 26 -4.43 -13.78 22.33
CA LEU A 26 -5.08 -13.08 23.44
C LEU A 26 -4.32 -13.22 24.77
N GLU A 27 -3.65 -14.34 25.03
CA GLU A 27 -2.84 -14.52 26.22
C GLU A 27 -1.63 -13.56 26.23
N THR A 28 -0.97 -13.46 25.10
CA THR A 28 0.15 -12.53 24.90
C THR A 28 -0.31 -11.08 24.97
N LEU A 29 -1.47 -10.77 24.39
CA LEU A 29 -2.08 -9.44 24.46
C LEU A 29 -2.38 -9.06 25.91
N LEU A 30 -3.02 -9.92 26.70
CA LEU A 30 -3.29 -9.67 28.11
C LEU A 30 -2.01 -9.50 28.93
N GLY A 31 -0.97 -10.26 28.59
CA GLY A 31 0.35 -10.16 29.23
C GLY A 31 1.14 -8.92 28.84
N SER A 32 0.80 -8.24 27.76
CA SER A 32 1.54 -7.06 27.24
C SER A 32 1.30 -5.78 28.06
N GLY A 33 0.19 -5.73 28.82
CA GLY A 33 -0.25 -4.53 29.55
C GLY A 33 -0.93 -3.48 28.63
N ALA A 34 -1.36 -3.87 27.43
CA ALA A 34 -2.09 -2.99 26.54
C ALA A 34 -3.33 -2.40 27.21
N GLN A 35 -3.55 -1.10 27.07
CA GLN A 35 -4.69 -0.37 27.62
C GLN A 35 -5.82 -0.18 26.60
N VAL A 36 -5.50 -0.27 25.32
CA VAL A 36 -6.42 -0.19 24.20
C VAL A 36 -5.83 -0.97 23.02
N VAL A 37 -6.68 -1.55 22.20
CA VAL A 37 -6.31 -2.11 20.89
C VAL A 37 -6.97 -1.26 19.82
N ILE A 38 -6.18 -0.77 18.88
CA ILE A 38 -6.64 0.10 17.80
C ILE A 38 -6.45 -0.66 16.48
N ASP A 39 -7.55 -0.89 15.77
CA ASP A 39 -7.58 -1.42 14.41
C ASP A 39 -7.84 -0.26 13.45
N VAL A 40 -7.03 -0.12 12.42
CA VAL A 40 -7.12 0.98 11.45
C VAL A 40 -7.16 0.44 10.03
N GLY A 41 -8.11 0.89 9.23
CA GLY A 41 -8.17 0.55 7.82
C GLY A 41 -9.58 0.30 7.29
N GLU A 42 -9.72 -0.74 6.44
CA GLU A 42 -11.01 -1.12 5.87
C GLU A 42 -11.91 -1.75 6.93
N PRO A 43 -13.10 -1.19 7.18
CA PRO A 43 -14.06 -1.83 8.06
C PRO A 43 -14.60 -3.12 7.43
N LYS A 44 -14.46 -4.24 8.12
CA LYS A 44 -15.12 -5.48 7.71
C LYS A 44 -16.60 -5.45 8.13
N ASP A 45 -17.45 -6.17 7.41
CA ASP A 45 -18.90 -6.23 7.72
C ASP A 45 -19.18 -6.67 9.15
N THR A 46 -18.31 -7.50 9.72
CA THR A 46 -18.40 -8.05 11.08
C THR A 46 -17.58 -7.29 12.11
N ILE A 47 -17.01 -6.11 11.76
CA ILE A 47 -16.02 -5.43 12.61
C ILE A 47 -16.54 -5.14 14.03
N VAL A 48 -17.80 -4.74 14.15
CA VAL A 48 -18.41 -4.40 15.45
C VAL A 48 -18.54 -5.65 16.32
N GLU A 49 -19.13 -6.73 15.77
CA GLU A 49 -19.30 -7.98 16.50
C GLU A 49 -17.95 -8.60 16.89
N ASP A 50 -16.96 -8.55 16.00
CA ASP A 50 -15.63 -9.11 16.25
C ASP A 50 -14.90 -8.35 17.36
N LEU A 51 -14.93 -7.02 17.33
CA LEU A 51 -14.27 -6.20 18.36
C LEU A 51 -14.99 -6.27 19.71
N ASP A 52 -16.33 -6.31 19.73
CA ASP A 52 -17.12 -6.49 20.96
C ASP A 52 -16.80 -7.83 21.61
N ALA A 53 -16.74 -8.92 20.84
CA ALA A 53 -16.37 -10.24 21.34
C ALA A 53 -14.94 -10.29 21.94
N LEU A 54 -13.98 -9.62 21.31
CA LEU A 54 -12.60 -9.51 21.81
C LEU A 54 -12.53 -8.67 23.10
N GLN A 55 -13.27 -7.57 23.14
CA GLN A 55 -13.37 -6.73 24.33
C GLN A 55 -14.00 -7.50 25.52
N GLU A 56 -15.06 -8.29 25.29
CA GLU A 56 -15.64 -9.14 26.34
C GLU A 56 -14.65 -10.19 26.86
N GLN A 57 -13.85 -10.80 25.97
CA GLN A 57 -12.88 -11.83 26.34
C GLN A 57 -11.68 -11.29 27.10
N THR A 58 -11.22 -10.09 26.75
CA THR A 58 -9.95 -9.52 27.27
C THR A 58 -10.15 -8.48 28.36
N GLY A 59 -11.31 -7.81 28.38
CA GLY A 59 -11.54 -6.62 29.20
C GLY A 59 -10.75 -5.39 28.76
N ILE A 60 -10.07 -5.43 27.59
CA ILE A 60 -9.35 -4.33 26.99
C ILE A 60 -10.28 -3.66 25.97
N PRO A 61 -10.40 -2.31 25.93
CA PRO A 61 -11.13 -1.62 24.88
C PRO A 61 -10.54 -1.89 23.49
N PHE A 62 -11.41 -2.21 22.52
CA PHE A 62 -11.05 -2.33 21.11
C PHE A 62 -11.75 -1.22 20.32
N VAL A 63 -11.01 -0.52 19.47
CA VAL A 63 -11.50 0.61 18.68
C VAL A 63 -11.14 0.40 17.22
N HIS A 64 -12.10 0.62 16.31
CA HIS A 64 -11.82 0.68 14.87
C HIS A 64 -11.85 2.12 14.36
N VAL A 65 -10.85 2.49 13.56
CA VAL A 65 -10.77 3.75 12.84
C VAL A 65 -10.71 3.46 11.34
N SER A 66 -11.80 3.74 10.64
CA SER A 66 -11.83 3.57 9.18
C SER A 66 -10.88 4.55 8.50
N ALA A 67 -10.07 4.05 7.56
CA ALA A 67 -9.11 4.83 6.81
C ALA A 67 -8.98 4.31 5.38
N THR A 68 -9.09 5.22 4.42
CA THR A 68 -8.78 5.05 2.99
C THR A 68 -7.62 5.97 2.63
N ILE A 69 -7.14 5.95 1.39
CA ILE A 69 -6.15 6.96 0.95
C ILE A 69 -6.72 8.38 0.98
N GLU A 70 -8.04 8.55 0.88
CA GLU A 70 -8.72 9.86 0.94
C GLU A 70 -8.98 10.34 2.37
N THR A 71 -9.18 9.42 3.31
CA THR A 71 -9.62 9.75 4.68
C THR A 71 -8.57 9.50 5.75
N MET A 72 -7.33 9.23 5.36
CA MET A 72 -6.24 8.95 6.31
C MET A 72 -5.94 10.13 7.22
N GLY A 73 -6.02 11.37 6.71
CA GLY A 73 -5.86 12.57 7.53
C GLY A 73 -6.89 12.62 8.66
N ASP A 74 -8.16 12.36 8.35
CA ASP A 74 -9.23 12.28 9.37
C ASP A 74 -9.00 11.14 10.37
N ALA A 75 -8.44 10.00 9.90
CA ALA A 75 -8.08 8.89 10.79
C ALA A 75 -6.98 9.30 11.77
N TYR A 76 -5.95 10.02 11.32
CA TYR A 76 -4.91 10.55 12.22
C TYR A 76 -5.50 11.53 13.25
N ARG A 77 -6.38 12.45 12.86
CA ARG A 77 -7.03 13.38 13.80
C ARG A 77 -7.82 12.64 14.88
N LYS A 78 -8.57 11.58 14.49
CA LYS A 78 -9.28 10.73 15.47
C LYS A 78 -8.34 9.99 16.41
N LEU A 79 -7.20 9.50 15.89
CA LEU A 79 -6.16 8.88 16.72
C LEU A 79 -5.54 9.89 17.68
N GLY A 80 -5.30 11.12 17.23
CA GLY A 80 -4.82 12.21 18.08
C GLY A 80 -5.76 12.49 19.25
N GLU A 81 -7.07 12.64 18.99
CA GLU A 81 -8.08 12.80 20.03
C GLU A 81 -8.10 11.61 21.00
N LEU A 82 -8.02 10.38 20.50
CA LEU A 82 -8.05 9.17 21.32
C LEU A 82 -6.84 9.05 22.24
N LEU A 83 -5.67 9.48 21.77
CA LEU A 83 -4.39 9.30 22.45
C LEU A 83 -3.92 10.57 23.18
N GLY A 84 -4.59 11.70 23.01
CA GLY A 84 -4.17 13.00 23.53
C GLY A 84 -2.90 13.52 22.84
N MET A 85 -2.79 13.33 21.53
CA MET A 85 -1.64 13.68 20.68
C MET A 85 -2.12 14.48 19.45
N GLU A 86 -2.96 15.49 19.68
CA GLU A 86 -3.65 16.21 18.61
C GLU A 86 -2.67 17.01 17.73
N GLU A 87 -1.59 17.56 18.31
CA GLU A 87 -0.61 18.35 17.57
C GLU A 87 0.22 17.49 16.61
N GLU A 88 0.71 16.37 17.09
CA GLU A 88 1.46 15.39 16.29
C GLU A 88 0.56 14.78 15.20
N ALA A 89 -0.67 14.44 15.56
CA ALA A 89 -1.65 13.87 14.66
C ALA A 89 -2.04 14.85 13.53
N GLU A 90 -2.18 16.15 13.83
CA GLU A 90 -2.47 17.17 12.81
C GLU A 90 -1.31 17.33 11.82
N THR A 91 -0.07 17.20 12.27
CA THR A 91 1.10 17.22 11.36
C THR A 91 1.02 16.08 10.34
N LEU A 92 0.76 14.85 10.81
CA LEU A 92 0.63 13.68 9.95
C LEU A 92 -0.62 13.75 9.06
N ALA A 93 -1.73 14.25 9.60
CA ALA A 93 -2.98 14.43 8.87
C ALA A 93 -2.82 15.43 7.72
N THR A 94 -2.17 16.57 7.99
CA THR A 94 -1.91 17.60 6.97
C THR A 94 -1.08 17.04 5.82
N TYR A 95 -0.01 16.30 6.12
CA TYR A 95 0.78 15.63 5.09
C TYR A 95 -0.08 14.70 4.23
N CYS A 96 -0.94 13.88 4.85
CA CYS A 96 -1.83 12.99 4.12
C CYS A 96 -2.79 13.76 3.20
N ASP A 97 -3.45 14.80 3.72
CA ASP A 97 -4.42 15.59 2.97
C ASP A 97 -3.77 16.31 1.79
N GLU A 98 -2.60 16.94 1.99
CA GLU A 98 -1.87 17.66 0.95
C GLU A 98 -1.34 16.71 -0.13
N THR A 99 -0.75 15.58 0.25
CA THR A 99 -0.26 14.58 -0.69
C THR A 99 -1.40 13.97 -1.51
N TYR A 100 -2.52 13.62 -0.87
CA TYR A 100 -3.67 13.10 -1.60
C TYR A 100 -4.23 14.13 -2.58
N ALA A 101 -4.39 15.39 -2.15
CA ALA A 101 -4.87 16.47 -3.02
C ALA A 101 -3.95 16.70 -4.23
N MET A 102 -2.63 16.71 -4.02
CA MET A 102 -1.65 16.87 -5.08
C MET A 102 -1.71 15.71 -6.11
N VAL A 103 -1.75 14.46 -5.65
CA VAL A 103 -1.82 13.30 -6.54
C VAL A 103 -3.18 13.20 -7.24
N LYS A 104 -4.27 13.56 -6.57
CA LYS A 104 -5.61 13.63 -7.17
C LYS A 104 -5.67 14.67 -8.29
N ASP A 105 -5.06 15.85 -8.09
CA ASP A 105 -4.97 16.88 -9.14
C ASP A 105 -4.24 16.35 -10.38
N VAL A 106 -3.14 15.63 -10.22
CA VAL A 106 -2.46 14.93 -11.34
C VAL A 106 -3.44 13.98 -12.04
N ALA A 107 -4.13 13.13 -11.27
CA ALA A 107 -5.05 12.11 -11.81
C ALA A 107 -6.24 12.71 -12.60
N GLU A 108 -6.68 13.92 -12.23
CA GLU A 108 -7.80 14.63 -12.88
C GLU A 108 -7.38 15.31 -14.21
N HIS A 109 -6.07 15.56 -14.41
CA HIS A 109 -5.56 16.31 -15.55
C HIS A 109 -4.79 15.47 -16.58
N VAL A 110 -4.74 14.14 -16.42
CA VAL A 110 -4.03 13.22 -17.33
C VAL A 110 -4.97 12.24 -18.02
N GLU A 111 -4.57 11.73 -19.18
CA GLU A 111 -5.18 10.55 -19.78
C GLU A 111 -4.59 9.32 -19.07
N LYS A 112 -5.47 8.56 -18.39
CA LYS A 112 -5.04 7.44 -17.57
C LYS A 112 -4.56 6.26 -18.41
N ALA A 113 -3.36 5.75 -18.09
CA ALA A 113 -2.79 4.56 -18.70
C ALA A 113 -3.59 3.29 -18.33
N ASN A 114 -3.68 2.33 -19.26
CA ASN A 114 -4.22 1.00 -19.01
C ASN A 114 -3.19 0.18 -18.24
N LEU A 115 -3.51 -0.27 -17.04
CA LEU A 115 -2.55 -0.84 -16.12
C LEU A 115 -3.07 -2.12 -15.46
N LEU A 116 -2.14 -3.03 -15.16
CA LEU A 116 -2.33 -4.14 -14.23
C LEU A 116 -1.29 -4.06 -13.11
N TYR A 117 -1.71 -4.30 -11.86
CA TYR A 117 -0.81 -4.60 -10.76
C TYR A 117 -0.86 -6.09 -10.45
N ILE A 118 0.27 -6.74 -10.66
CA ILE A 118 0.42 -8.20 -10.61
C ILE A 118 1.14 -8.60 -9.33
N THR A 119 0.63 -9.62 -8.67
CA THR A 119 1.12 -10.14 -7.40
C THR A 119 1.30 -11.67 -7.46
N GLY A 120 1.84 -12.23 -6.39
CA GLY A 120 2.05 -13.67 -6.21
C GLY A 120 3.26 -14.24 -6.94
N ASP A 121 3.79 -15.32 -6.41
CA ASP A 121 5.04 -15.97 -6.85
C ASP A 121 5.01 -16.44 -8.32
N ALA A 122 3.82 -16.73 -8.84
CA ALA A 122 3.63 -17.13 -10.24
C ALA A 122 3.26 -15.96 -11.16
N GLY A 123 3.03 -14.74 -10.61
CA GLY A 123 2.55 -13.59 -11.39
C GLY A 123 1.13 -13.76 -11.94
N LEU A 124 0.33 -14.64 -11.35
CA LEU A 124 -1.03 -14.95 -11.80
C LEU A 124 -2.09 -14.47 -10.80
N ASN A 125 -1.78 -13.42 -10.04
CA ASN A 125 -2.73 -12.71 -9.21
C ASN A 125 -2.74 -11.23 -9.60
N VAL A 126 -3.91 -10.60 -9.51
CA VAL A 126 -4.10 -9.18 -9.84
C VAL A 126 -4.89 -8.49 -8.74
N ILE A 127 -4.56 -7.23 -8.49
CA ILE A 127 -5.36 -6.39 -7.61
C ILE A 127 -6.52 -5.80 -8.41
N ALA A 128 -7.72 -6.33 -8.16
CA ALA A 128 -8.91 -6.04 -8.95
C ALA A 128 -9.48 -4.65 -8.66
N GLN A 129 -10.03 -4.00 -9.68
CA GLN A 129 -10.71 -2.73 -9.62
C GLN A 129 -11.80 -2.74 -8.54
N GLY A 130 -11.89 -1.66 -7.77
CA GLY A 130 -12.87 -1.47 -6.71
C GLY A 130 -12.54 -2.21 -5.40
N SER A 131 -11.42 -2.96 -5.30
CA SER A 131 -10.97 -3.51 -4.02
C SER A 131 -10.25 -2.43 -3.19
N TYR A 132 -10.26 -2.60 -1.87
CA TYR A 132 -9.53 -1.70 -0.96
C TYR A 132 -8.02 -1.60 -1.27
N HIS A 133 -7.43 -2.67 -1.79
CA HIS A 133 -6.03 -2.69 -2.23
C HIS A 133 -5.80 -1.98 -3.56
N ALA A 134 -6.86 -1.70 -4.34
CA ALA A 134 -6.76 -1.05 -5.64
C ALA A 134 -6.83 0.48 -5.57
N GLU A 135 -7.06 1.09 -4.40
CA GLU A 135 -7.34 2.53 -4.29
C GLU A 135 -6.34 3.41 -5.05
N ILE A 136 -5.04 3.13 -4.96
CA ILE A 136 -4.00 3.89 -5.69
C ILE A 136 -4.11 3.64 -7.21
N ILE A 137 -4.30 2.38 -7.60
CA ILE A 137 -4.37 1.95 -8.99
C ILE A 137 -5.58 2.59 -9.67
N ASP A 138 -6.73 2.54 -9.01
CA ASP A 138 -8.00 3.09 -9.51
C ASP A 138 -7.97 4.63 -9.54
N LEU A 139 -7.26 5.26 -8.60
CA LEU A 139 -7.04 6.70 -8.61
C LEU A 139 -6.22 7.12 -9.84
N LEU A 140 -5.11 6.44 -10.13
CA LEU A 140 -4.08 6.90 -11.06
C LEU A 140 -4.11 6.23 -12.44
N SER A 141 -4.90 5.16 -12.64
CA SER A 141 -4.90 4.43 -13.91
C SER A 141 -6.28 3.90 -14.29
N ASN A 142 -6.39 3.40 -15.52
CA ASN A 142 -7.46 2.49 -15.92
C ASN A 142 -7.04 1.08 -15.49
N ASN A 143 -7.46 0.67 -14.30
CA ASN A 143 -7.21 -0.68 -13.80
C ASN A 143 -7.99 -1.69 -14.65
N LEU A 144 -7.28 -2.50 -15.43
CA LEU A 144 -7.91 -3.46 -16.33
C LEU A 144 -8.38 -4.74 -15.63
N ALA A 145 -8.00 -4.95 -14.37
CA ALA A 145 -8.39 -6.12 -13.59
C ALA A 145 -9.85 -6.03 -13.12
N VAL A 146 -10.79 -6.11 -14.07
CA VAL A 146 -12.23 -6.14 -13.80
C VAL A 146 -12.66 -7.57 -13.63
N VAL A 147 -13.17 -7.91 -12.44
CA VAL A 147 -13.64 -9.25 -12.07
C VAL A 147 -15.00 -9.17 -11.38
N ASP A 148 -15.75 -10.26 -11.39
CA ASP A 148 -17.11 -10.30 -10.80
C ASP A 148 -17.11 -10.08 -9.27
N SER A 149 -16.04 -10.51 -8.60
CA SER A 149 -15.90 -10.45 -7.13
C SER A 149 -14.47 -10.04 -6.76
N PRO A 150 -14.20 -8.74 -6.58
CA PRO A 150 -12.91 -8.27 -6.12
C PRO A 150 -12.53 -8.86 -4.76
N SER A 151 -11.32 -9.40 -4.67
CA SER A 151 -10.79 -9.98 -3.43
C SER A 151 -10.47 -8.89 -2.42
N SER A 152 -10.86 -9.09 -1.17
CA SER A 152 -10.42 -8.26 -0.03
C SER A 152 -9.03 -8.62 0.49
N LYS A 153 -8.35 -9.61 -0.13
CA LYS A 153 -7.01 -10.03 0.27
C LYS A 153 -5.95 -9.25 -0.51
N GLY A 154 -4.87 -8.88 0.14
CA GLY A 154 -3.74 -8.18 -0.48
C GLY A 154 -3.00 -8.99 -1.56
N THR A 155 -3.24 -10.30 -1.64
CA THR A 155 -2.78 -11.14 -2.76
C THR A 155 -3.64 -10.99 -4.01
N GLY A 156 -4.82 -10.37 -3.91
CA GLY A 156 -5.72 -10.12 -5.04
C GLY A 156 -6.50 -11.34 -5.52
N ASN A 157 -6.94 -11.26 -6.77
CA ASN A 157 -7.69 -12.30 -7.46
C ASN A 157 -6.77 -13.15 -8.32
N GLU A 158 -6.94 -14.47 -8.27
CA GLU A 158 -6.24 -15.41 -9.15
C GLU A 158 -6.80 -15.31 -10.58
N VAL A 159 -5.91 -15.28 -11.56
CA VAL A 159 -6.21 -15.24 -12.99
C VAL A 159 -5.29 -16.16 -13.75
N ASP A 160 -5.57 -16.41 -15.02
CA ASP A 160 -4.67 -17.14 -15.92
C ASP A 160 -3.98 -16.21 -16.93
N MET A 161 -3.04 -16.75 -17.67
CA MET A 161 -2.30 -16.00 -18.68
C MET A 161 -3.20 -15.57 -19.86
N GLU A 162 -4.23 -16.36 -20.19
CA GLU A 162 -5.18 -15.99 -21.26
C GLU A 162 -5.92 -14.70 -20.88
N GLN A 163 -6.30 -14.57 -19.62
CA GLN A 163 -6.95 -13.34 -19.13
C GLN A 163 -5.98 -12.16 -19.14
N LEU A 164 -4.71 -12.34 -18.75
CA LEU A 164 -3.70 -11.28 -18.84
C LEU A 164 -3.48 -10.83 -20.29
N MET A 165 -3.42 -11.80 -21.24
CA MET A 165 -3.31 -11.52 -22.68
C MET A 165 -4.54 -10.81 -23.23
N LEU A 166 -5.73 -11.13 -22.74
CA LEU A 166 -6.98 -10.47 -23.15
C LEU A 166 -7.02 -9.01 -22.71
N TRP A 167 -6.58 -8.72 -21.48
CA TRP A 167 -6.47 -7.35 -20.97
C TRP A 167 -5.36 -6.56 -21.66
N ASN A 168 -4.22 -7.18 -21.92
CA ASN A 168 -3.06 -6.63 -22.61
C ASN A 168 -2.75 -5.17 -22.23
N PRO A 169 -2.30 -4.90 -21.00
CA PRO A 169 -2.09 -3.55 -20.49
C PRO A 169 -0.95 -2.80 -21.20
N ASP A 170 -0.99 -1.45 -21.12
CA ASP A 170 0.10 -0.58 -21.58
C ASP A 170 1.27 -0.58 -20.58
N VAL A 171 0.95 -0.73 -19.29
CA VAL A 171 1.91 -0.74 -18.18
C VAL A 171 1.58 -1.91 -17.23
N ILE A 172 2.63 -2.59 -16.75
CA ILE A 172 2.51 -3.58 -15.69
C ILE A 172 3.36 -3.16 -14.50
N LEU A 173 2.74 -3.14 -13.33
CA LEU A 173 3.44 -3.06 -12.05
C LEU A 173 3.46 -4.45 -11.42
N PHE A 174 4.60 -4.87 -10.91
CA PHE A 174 4.76 -6.13 -10.18
C PHE A 174 4.96 -5.87 -8.70
N ALA A 175 4.38 -6.72 -7.86
CA ALA A 175 4.73 -6.74 -6.45
C ALA A 175 6.18 -7.23 -6.27
N PRO A 176 6.87 -6.78 -5.20
CA PRO A 176 8.30 -7.09 -4.98
C PRO A 176 8.63 -8.58 -4.86
N ASP A 177 7.65 -9.39 -4.52
CA ASP A 177 7.75 -10.86 -4.34
C ASP A 177 7.17 -11.64 -5.55
N SER A 178 6.98 -10.98 -6.69
CA SER A 178 6.41 -11.58 -7.89
C SER A 178 7.48 -11.93 -8.95
N VAL A 179 7.09 -12.02 -10.21
CA VAL A 179 7.89 -12.55 -11.31
C VAL A 179 8.71 -11.49 -12.08
N TYR A 180 8.79 -10.26 -11.59
CA TYR A 180 9.45 -9.14 -12.28
C TYR A 180 10.81 -9.47 -12.89
N ALA A 181 11.66 -10.18 -12.12
CA ALA A 181 13.03 -10.47 -12.55
C ALA A 181 13.13 -11.43 -13.76
N SER A 182 12.07 -12.20 -14.03
CA SER A 182 12.07 -13.26 -15.06
C SER A 182 11.21 -12.95 -16.29
N VAL A 183 10.24 -12.06 -16.19
CA VAL A 183 9.24 -11.80 -17.26
C VAL A 183 9.87 -11.32 -18.56
N GLY A 184 10.98 -10.60 -18.49
CA GLY A 184 11.68 -10.08 -19.67
C GLY A 184 12.27 -11.15 -20.58
N ASP A 185 12.56 -12.34 -20.04
CA ASP A 185 13.15 -13.48 -20.78
C ASP A 185 12.14 -14.63 -20.98
N ASP A 186 10.93 -14.53 -20.42
CA ASP A 186 9.91 -15.56 -20.53
C ASP A 186 9.07 -15.37 -21.80
N PRO A 187 9.07 -16.35 -22.75
CA PRO A 187 8.34 -16.23 -24.00
C PRO A 187 6.82 -16.04 -23.83
N LEU A 188 6.24 -16.52 -22.73
CA LEU A 188 4.81 -16.36 -22.45
C LEU A 188 4.49 -14.90 -22.11
N TRP A 189 5.30 -14.30 -21.23
CA TRP A 189 5.18 -12.90 -20.85
C TRP A 189 5.51 -11.94 -22.00
N GLN A 190 6.42 -12.34 -22.91
CA GLN A 190 6.74 -11.57 -24.13
C GLN A 190 5.55 -11.42 -25.11
N SER A 191 4.43 -12.08 -24.88
CA SER A 191 3.20 -11.86 -25.64
C SER A 191 2.49 -10.55 -25.26
N LEU A 192 2.79 -10.00 -24.09
CA LEU A 192 2.16 -8.77 -23.58
C LEU A 192 2.86 -7.51 -24.10
N THR A 193 2.07 -6.53 -24.54
CA THR A 193 2.59 -5.26 -25.09
C THR A 193 3.48 -4.52 -24.10
N ALA A 194 3.11 -4.47 -22.82
CA ALA A 194 3.90 -3.81 -21.79
C ALA A 194 5.30 -4.43 -21.64
N ILE A 195 5.41 -5.76 -21.72
CA ILE A 195 6.71 -6.47 -21.61
C ILE A 195 7.57 -6.21 -22.85
N GLN A 196 6.98 -6.27 -24.06
CA GLN A 196 7.70 -5.98 -25.31
C GLN A 196 8.27 -4.56 -25.35
N ASN A 197 7.53 -3.60 -24.82
CA ASN A 197 7.91 -2.19 -24.80
C ASN A 197 8.82 -1.81 -23.62
N GLY A 198 9.07 -2.72 -22.68
CA GLY A 198 9.80 -2.43 -21.45
C GLY A 198 9.02 -1.56 -20.45
N SER A 199 7.68 -1.46 -20.61
CA SER A 199 6.79 -0.67 -19.74
C SER A 199 6.33 -1.49 -18.54
N TYR A 200 7.27 -2.08 -17.81
CA TYR A 200 6.99 -2.86 -16.62
C TYR A 200 7.99 -2.57 -15.51
N TYR A 201 7.51 -2.51 -14.28
CA TYR A 201 8.25 -2.02 -13.12
C TYR A 201 7.92 -2.86 -11.90
N GLU A 202 8.84 -2.93 -10.96
CA GLU A 202 8.60 -3.52 -9.64
C GLU A 202 8.24 -2.40 -8.66
N ALA A 203 7.18 -2.59 -7.86
CA ALA A 203 6.81 -1.63 -6.83
C ALA A 203 7.91 -1.53 -5.76
N PRO A 204 8.26 -0.33 -5.28
CA PRO A 204 9.28 -0.18 -4.25
C PRO A 204 8.90 -0.92 -2.96
N MET A 205 9.92 -1.47 -2.28
CA MET A 205 9.80 -2.23 -1.03
C MET A 205 10.76 -1.68 0.02
N GLY A 206 10.22 -1.04 1.03
CA GLY A 206 10.99 -0.60 2.17
C GLY A 206 10.31 0.52 2.97
N PRO A 207 10.04 0.28 4.29
CA PRO A 207 10.09 -0.99 5.02
C PRO A 207 8.99 -1.98 4.61
N TYR A 208 7.93 -1.50 3.95
CA TYR A 208 6.79 -2.27 3.45
C TYR A 208 6.60 -2.04 1.95
N ASN A 209 5.77 -2.85 1.31
CA ASN A 209 5.35 -2.64 -0.08
C ASN A 209 4.55 -1.34 -0.20
N TRP A 210 5.01 -0.42 -1.05
CA TRP A 210 4.39 0.90 -1.19
C TRP A 210 2.99 0.87 -1.81
N MET A 211 2.63 -0.18 -2.54
CA MET A 211 1.30 -0.33 -3.13
C MET A 211 0.23 -0.86 -2.16
N GLY A 212 0.57 -1.03 -0.88
CA GLY A 212 -0.43 -1.34 0.14
C GLY A 212 -0.50 -2.80 0.56
N PHE A 213 0.65 -3.44 0.79
CA PHE A 213 0.71 -4.72 1.46
C PHE A 213 1.72 -4.68 2.62
N PRO A 214 1.22 -4.55 3.87
CA PRO A 214 -0.17 -4.31 4.31
C PRO A 214 -0.70 -2.94 3.87
N PRO A 215 -2.03 -2.76 3.74
CA PRO A 215 -2.63 -1.47 3.35
C PRO A 215 -2.64 -0.49 4.53
N SER A 216 -1.72 0.45 4.52
CA SER A 216 -1.55 1.46 5.56
C SER A 216 -1.02 2.77 4.94
N VAL A 217 -0.50 3.67 5.77
CA VAL A 217 -0.04 5.01 5.35
C VAL A 217 1.09 4.98 4.30
N GLN A 218 1.90 3.91 4.21
CA GLN A 218 2.90 3.80 3.14
C GLN A 218 2.33 3.83 1.72
N ARG A 219 1.01 3.71 1.56
CA ARG A 219 0.32 3.93 0.28
C ARG A 219 0.50 5.34 -0.29
N TYR A 220 0.85 6.33 0.55
CA TYR A 220 1.21 7.67 0.10
C TYR A 220 2.51 7.69 -0.69
N LEU A 221 3.50 6.89 -0.28
CA LEU A 221 4.70 6.64 -1.09
C LEU A 221 4.36 6.02 -2.44
N GLY A 222 3.44 5.04 -2.44
CA GLY A 222 2.94 4.40 -3.66
C GLY A 222 2.23 5.38 -4.60
N MET A 223 1.40 6.29 -4.06
CA MET A 223 0.73 7.34 -4.85
C MET A 223 1.75 8.28 -5.50
N LEU A 224 2.69 8.82 -4.72
CA LEU A 224 3.74 9.71 -5.21
C LEU A 224 4.58 9.03 -6.29
N TRP A 225 5.05 7.82 -6.01
CA TRP A 225 5.86 7.04 -6.95
C TRP A 225 5.12 6.74 -8.24
N MET A 226 3.90 6.21 -8.16
CA MET A 226 3.13 5.79 -9.34
C MET A 226 2.72 6.99 -10.20
N ALA A 227 2.32 8.13 -9.58
CA ALA A 227 2.01 9.35 -10.32
C ALA A 227 3.25 9.87 -11.06
N LYS A 228 4.41 9.91 -10.40
CA LYS A 228 5.67 10.34 -11.01
C LYS A 228 6.14 9.40 -12.12
N LEU A 229 5.96 8.09 -11.95
CA LEU A 229 6.31 7.08 -12.95
C LEU A 229 5.45 7.19 -14.21
N LEU A 230 4.13 7.30 -14.04
CA LEU A 230 3.19 7.30 -15.16
C LEU A 230 3.07 8.67 -15.85
N TYR A 231 3.17 9.75 -15.09
CA TYR A 231 2.86 11.12 -15.54
C TYR A 231 3.93 12.13 -15.11
N PRO A 232 5.20 11.93 -15.50
CA PRO A 232 6.32 12.73 -15.01
C PRO A 232 6.20 14.24 -15.29
N ASP A 233 5.52 14.61 -16.38
CA ASP A 233 5.30 16.01 -16.76
C ASP A 233 4.17 16.68 -15.94
N ALA A 234 3.18 15.91 -15.48
CA ALA A 234 2.09 16.41 -14.66
C ALA A 234 2.43 16.36 -13.16
N ALA A 235 3.18 15.35 -12.74
CA ALA A 235 3.68 15.20 -11.37
C ALA A 235 4.93 16.07 -11.17
N ASP A 236 4.73 17.40 -11.08
CA ASP A 236 5.81 18.40 -10.96
C ASP A 236 6.28 18.55 -9.51
N TYR A 237 6.90 17.47 -8.97
CA TYR A 237 7.56 17.44 -7.67
C TYR A 237 8.83 16.61 -7.71
N ASP A 238 9.71 16.82 -6.74
CA ASP A 238 10.91 16.02 -6.53
C ASP A 238 10.56 14.79 -5.70
N LEU A 239 10.44 13.63 -6.37
CA LEU A 239 10.06 12.38 -5.71
C LEU A 239 11.02 11.99 -4.56
N GLN A 240 12.33 12.27 -4.70
CA GLN A 240 13.28 11.96 -3.64
C GLN A 240 13.05 12.84 -2.41
N ALA A 241 12.71 14.10 -2.60
CA ALA A 241 12.38 15.02 -1.50
C ALA A 241 11.12 14.56 -0.77
N GLU A 242 10.04 14.25 -1.50
CA GLU A 242 8.78 13.76 -0.95
C GLU A 242 8.96 12.45 -0.15
N VAL A 243 9.71 11.49 -0.73
CA VAL A 243 10.01 10.22 -0.06
C VAL A 243 10.84 10.45 1.22
N THR A 244 11.81 11.35 1.17
CA THR A 244 12.66 11.67 2.33
C THR A 244 11.83 12.30 3.46
N GLU A 245 10.93 13.23 3.13
CA GLU A 245 10.01 13.84 4.09
C GLU A 245 9.09 12.79 4.73
N TYR A 246 8.51 11.90 3.91
CA TYR A 246 7.69 10.81 4.43
C TYR A 246 8.46 9.94 5.43
N PHE A 247 9.71 9.55 5.11
CA PHE A 247 10.53 8.70 5.98
C PHE A 247 10.87 9.40 7.30
N ASP A 248 11.09 10.71 7.27
CA ASP A 248 11.32 11.50 8.49
C ASP A 248 10.05 11.56 9.35
N LEU A 249 8.90 11.89 8.76
CA LEU A 249 7.62 12.05 9.48
C LEU A 249 7.08 10.74 10.05
N PHE A 250 7.04 9.67 9.26
CA PHE A 250 6.33 8.44 9.63
C PHE A 250 7.23 7.32 10.15
N TYR A 251 8.50 7.31 9.78
CA TYR A 251 9.44 6.26 10.19
C TYR A 251 10.55 6.78 11.10
N HIS A 252 10.62 8.10 11.32
CA HIS A 252 11.69 8.77 12.06
C HIS A 252 13.07 8.34 11.57
N CYS A 253 13.20 8.25 10.26
CA CYS A 253 14.38 7.75 9.56
C CYS A 253 14.90 8.81 8.59
N ALA A 254 16.11 9.30 8.84
CA ALA A 254 16.81 10.17 7.88
C ALA A 254 17.28 9.33 6.68
N LEU A 255 16.44 9.24 5.65
CA LEU A 255 16.72 8.46 4.44
C LEU A 255 17.93 9.05 3.69
N THR A 256 18.96 8.25 3.43
CA THR A 256 20.10 8.66 2.63
C THR A 256 19.83 8.52 1.14
N GLY A 257 20.57 9.28 0.29
CA GLY A 257 20.46 9.14 -1.17
C GLY A 257 20.76 7.72 -1.66
N GLU A 258 21.73 7.02 -1.04
CA GLU A 258 22.06 5.63 -1.38
C GLU A 258 20.93 4.66 -1.04
N GLN A 259 20.24 4.88 0.09
CA GLN A 259 19.06 4.10 0.46
C GLN A 259 17.89 4.36 -0.49
N TYR A 260 17.68 5.61 -0.90
CA TYR A 260 16.67 5.97 -1.89
C TYR A 260 16.94 5.30 -3.24
N GLU A 261 18.18 5.37 -3.74
CA GLU A 261 18.57 4.70 -4.99
C GLU A 261 18.33 3.19 -4.94
N ALA A 262 18.63 2.56 -3.79
CA ALA A 262 18.36 1.13 -3.59
C ALA A 262 16.86 0.80 -3.60
N LEU A 263 16.00 1.64 -3.01
CA LEU A 263 14.54 1.49 -3.04
C LEU A 263 13.99 1.58 -4.48
N MET A 264 14.60 2.42 -5.31
CA MET A 264 14.13 2.72 -6.66
C MET A 264 14.76 1.86 -7.76
N ALA A 265 15.63 0.92 -7.44
CA ALA A 265 16.47 0.20 -8.41
C ALA A 265 15.69 -0.51 -9.55
N ASN A 266 14.49 -1.04 -9.27
CA ASN A 266 13.62 -1.71 -10.24
C ASN A 266 12.33 -0.94 -10.54
N SER A 267 12.19 0.23 -9.94
CA SER A 267 10.93 0.98 -9.85
C SER A 267 10.91 2.24 -10.70
N ILE A 268 12.00 2.55 -11.35
CA ILE A 268 12.14 3.60 -12.38
C ILE A 268 12.56 2.92 -13.68
N GLY A 269 12.05 3.41 -14.83
CA GLY A 269 12.33 2.80 -16.13
C GLY A 269 13.82 2.53 -16.36
N LYS A 270 14.12 1.46 -17.07
CA LYS A 270 15.49 1.18 -17.51
C LYS A 270 15.95 2.35 -18.36
N GLN A 271 16.91 3.13 -17.83
CA GLN A 271 17.55 4.22 -18.56
C GLN A 271 18.43 3.66 -19.68
#